data_3b73baa9bbcfe19ff0edef29c71bd537
#
_entry.id   3b73baa9bbcfe19ff0edef29c71bd537
#
_cell.length_a   1.000
_cell.length_b   1.000
_cell.length_c   1.000
_cell.angle_alpha   90.00
_cell.angle_beta   90.00
_cell.angle_gamma   90.00
#
_symmetry.space_group_name_H-M   'P 1'
#
loop_
_entity.id
_entity.type
_entity.pdbx_description
1 polymer ?
#
loop_
_entity_poly.entity_id
_entity_poly.type
_entity_poly.pdbx_seq_one_letter_code
_entity_poly.pdbx_strand_id
1 'polypeptide(L)'
;MSIRENLETIRAEIDAAARETGRTGADITLVGASKMNDAAACQEAIAAGIDALGENRVQEMTAKLAEDAYRGAPLHFIGHLQRNKVKQVVGKVALIQSIGSPELLAEVDKQAEKLGIVQDILLEVNIGGEAAKSGFAPQEDADHVGSRGKTRRHRRRKWAMCGCGD
;
A
#
# COMPACT_ATOMS: atom_id res chain seq x y z
N MET A 1 -26.72 -1.49 3.29
CA MET A 1 -25.96 -1.29 2.03
C MET A 1 -24.95 -2.42 1.90
N SER A 2 -24.92 -3.08 0.75
CA SER A 2 -23.93 -4.12 0.45
C SER A 2 -22.55 -3.49 0.15
N ILE A 3 -21.50 -4.30 0.16
CA ILE A 3 -20.16 -3.84 -0.25
C ILE A 3 -20.18 -3.29 -1.68
N ARG A 4 -20.95 -3.93 -2.57
CA ARG A 4 -21.13 -3.48 -3.95
C ARG A 4 -21.75 -2.08 -4.04
N GLU A 5 -22.87 -1.84 -3.36
CA GLU A 5 -23.54 -0.52 -3.37
C GLU A 5 -22.63 0.58 -2.83
N ASN A 6 -21.88 0.27 -1.77
CA ASN A 6 -20.90 1.21 -1.23
C ASN A 6 -19.78 1.53 -2.22
N LEU A 7 -19.23 0.51 -2.91
CA LEU A 7 -18.20 0.69 -3.91
C LEU A 7 -18.69 1.50 -5.11
N GLU A 8 -19.90 1.25 -5.58
CA GLU A 8 -20.51 2.03 -6.68
C GLU A 8 -20.66 3.51 -6.30
N THR A 9 -21.12 3.78 -5.08
CA THR A 9 -21.24 5.15 -4.55
C THR A 9 -19.88 5.84 -4.49
N ILE A 10 -18.88 5.19 -3.87
CA ILE A 10 -17.52 5.74 -3.77
C ILE A 10 -16.89 5.98 -5.15
N ARG A 11 -17.09 5.06 -6.10
CA ARG A 11 -16.61 5.22 -7.47
C ARG A 11 -17.23 6.42 -8.17
N ALA A 12 -18.53 6.64 -7.99
CA ALA A 12 -19.20 7.80 -8.55
C ALA A 12 -18.67 9.12 -7.98
N GLU A 13 -18.39 9.19 -6.68
CA GLU A 13 -17.78 10.34 -6.04
C GLU A 13 -16.35 10.60 -6.52
N ILE A 14 -15.54 9.52 -6.64
CA ILE A 14 -14.17 9.61 -7.18
C ILE A 14 -14.20 10.12 -8.62
N ASP A 15 -15.10 9.61 -9.46
CA ASP A 15 -15.21 10.00 -10.86
C ASP A 15 -15.65 11.47 -10.99
N ALA A 16 -16.60 11.93 -10.17
CA ALA A 16 -17.02 13.31 -10.12
C ALA A 16 -15.86 14.25 -9.76
N ALA A 17 -15.12 13.94 -8.69
CA ALA A 17 -13.97 14.74 -8.26
C ALA A 17 -12.81 14.71 -9.29
N ALA A 18 -12.57 13.57 -9.93
CA ALA A 18 -11.52 13.45 -10.95
C ALA A 18 -11.81 14.35 -12.17
N ARG A 19 -13.07 14.44 -12.59
CA ARG A 19 -13.50 15.30 -13.72
C ARG A 19 -13.22 16.78 -13.48
N GLU A 20 -13.32 17.25 -12.25
CA GLU A 20 -12.99 18.65 -11.91
C GLU A 20 -11.53 19.03 -12.24
N THR A 21 -10.64 18.02 -12.28
CA THR A 21 -9.22 18.18 -12.60
C THR A 21 -8.84 17.66 -14.00
N GLY A 22 -9.82 17.41 -14.86
CA GLY A 22 -9.61 16.89 -16.22
C GLY A 22 -9.13 15.43 -16.26
N ARG A 23 -9.41 14.67 -15.20
CA ARG A 23 -9.09 13.23 -15.07
C ARG A 23 -10.38 12.42 -15.08
N THR A 24 -10.24 11.11 -15.06
CA THR A 24 -11.34 10.15 -14.90
C THR A 24 -11.12 9.29 -13.65
N GLY A 25 -12.17 8.64 -13.16
CA GLY A 25 -12.06 7.69 -12.07
C GLY A 25 -11.13 6.51 -12.39
N ALA A 26 -10.94 6.18 -13.67
CA ALA A 26 -10.01 5.13 -14.12
C ALA A 26 -8.53 5.49 -13.90
N ASP A 27 -8.20 6.77 -13.71
CA ASP A 27 -6.84 7.23 -13.40
C ASP A 27 -6.51 7.09 -11.91
N ILE A 28 -7.47 6.63 -11.09
CA ILE A 28 -7.38 6.55 -9.63
C ILE A 28 -7.53 5.09 -9.18
N THR A 29 -6.53 4.59 -8.48
CA THR A 29 -6.56 3.26 -7.88
C THR A 29 -7.26 3.32 -6.52
N LEU A 30 -8.40 2.66 -6.38
CA LEU A 30 -9.11 2.54 -5.11
C LEU A 30 -8.61 1.33 -4.33
N VAL A 31 -8.04 1.59 -3.15
CA VAL A 31 -7.57 0.54 -2.24
C VAL A 31 -8.55 0.38 -1.09
N GLY A 32 -9.13 -0.78 -0.95
CA GLY A 32 -10.02 -1.12 0.17
C GLY A 32 -9.23 -1.64 1.37
N ALA A 33 -9.27 -0.94 2.51
CA ALA A 33 -8.66 -1.44 3.74
C ALA A 33 -9.47 -2.63 4.27
N SER A 34 -8.89 -3.83 4.17
CA SER A 34 -9.55 -5.09 4.52
C SER A 34 -9.29 -5.56 5.96
N LYS A 35 -8.58 -4.75 6.76
CA LYS A 35 -8.37 -5.05 8.19
C LYS A 35 -9.69 -5.34 8.89
N MET A 36 -9.70 -6.34 9.78
CA MET A 36 -10.85 -6.77 10.57
C MET A 36 -12.05 -7.34 9.76
N ASN A 37 -11.91 -7.49 8.45
CA ASN A 37 -12.87 -8.16 7.60
C ASN A 37 -12.43 -9.60 7.30
N ASP A 38 -13.38 -10.50 7.12
CA ASP A 38 -13.10 -11.90 6.80
C ASP A 38 -12.79 -12.11 5.30
N ALA A 39 -12.48 -13.35 4.94
CA ALA A 39 -12.19 -13.72 3.57
C ALA A 39 -13.40 -13.52 2.63
N ALA A 40 -14.62 -13.73 3.15
CA ALA A 40 -15.85 -13.58 2.36
C ALA A 40 -16.06 -12.11 1.95
N ALA A 41 -15.86 -11.17 2.89
CA ALA A 41 -15.97 -9.75 2.62
C ALA A 41 -14.88 -9.28 1.62
N CYS A 42 -13.65 -9.81 1.72
CA CYS A 42 -12.58 -9.55 0.74
C CYS A 42 -12.98 -10.00 -0.65
N GLN A 43 -13.53 -11.22 -0.77
CA GLN A 43 -13.97 -11.79 -2.05
C GLN A 43 -15.18 -11.05 -2.63
N GLU A 44 -16.10 -10.57 -1.79
CA GLU A 44 -17.23 -9.73 -2.22
C GLU A 44 -16.72 -8.38 -2.79
N ALA A 45 -15.76 -7.73 -2.11
CA ALA A 45 -15.16 -6.49 -2.61
C ALA A 45 -14.45 -6.68 -3.96
N ILE A 46 -13.74 -7.80 -4.13
CA ILE A 46 -13.08 -8.15 -5.40
C ILE A 46 -14.13 -8.37 -6.50
N ALA A 47 -15.18 -9.13 -6.22
CA ALA A 47 -16.28 -9.36 -7.16
C ALA A 47 -17.05 -8.07 -7.50
N ALA A 48 -17.04 -7.08 -6.61
CA ALA A 48 -17.62 -5.77 -6.82
C ALA A 48 -16.69 -4.79 -7.58
N GLY A 49 -15.44 -5.19 -7.87
CA GLY A 49 -14.53 -4.42 -8.71
C GLY A 49 -13.62 -3.44 -7.95
N ILE A 50 -13.23 -3.75 -6.71
CA ILE A 50 -12.15 -3.02 -6.04
C ILE A 50 -10.82 -3.20 -6.79
N ASP A 51 -9.99 -2.18 -6.89
CA ASP A 51 -8.72 -2.29 -7.63
C ASP A 51 -7.64 -3.05 -6.85
N ALA A 52 -7.61 -2.85 -5.53
CA ALA A 52 -6.68 -3.53 -4.64
C ALA A 52 -7.26 -3.62 -3.23
N LEU A 53 -6.79 -4.60 -2.46
CA LEU A 53 -7.05 -4.68 -1.02
C LEU A 53 -5.81 -4.25 -0.23
N GLY A 54 -6.01 -3.69 0.96
CA GLY A 54 -4.94 -3.19 1.81
C GLY A 54 -4.98 -3.79 3.21
N GLU A 55 -3.84 -4.29 3.69
CA GLU A 55 -3.68 -4.85 5.03
C GLU A 55 -2.73 -4.03 5.89
N ASN A 56 -3.10 -3.93 7.17
CA ASN A 56 -2.32 -3.18 8.15
C ASN A 56 -1.43 -4.09 9.01
N ARG A 57 -1.77 -5.36 9.17
CA ARG A 57 -1.09 -6.30 10.05
C ARG A 57 -0.61 -7.53 9.30
N VAL A 58 0.66 -7.86 9.47
CA VAL A 58 1.28 -9.02 8.79
C VAL A 58 0.59 -10.33 9.15
N GLN A 59 0.22 -10.51 10.43
CA GLN A 59 -0.44 -11.73 10.89
C GLN A 59 -1.81 -11.92 10.21
N GLU A 60 -2.60 -10.86 10.14
CA GLU A 60 -3.91 -10.88 9.47
C GLU A 60 -3.76 -11.15 7.97
N MET A 61 -2.82 -10.46 7.33
CA MET A 61 -2.48 -10.69 5.92
C MET A 61 -2.10 -12.15 5.64
N THR A 62 -1.23 -12.73 6.47
CA THR A 62 -0.76 -14.11 6.25
C THR A 62 -1.86 -15.14 6.48
N ALA A 63 -2.74 -14.93 7.46
CA ALA A 63 -3.89 -15.79 7.69
C ALA A 63 -4.85 -15.77 6.48
N LYS A 64 -5.22 -14.59 6.00
CA LYS A 64 -6.08 -14.41 4.83
C LYS A 64 -5.46 -14.94 3.52
N LEU A 65 -4.14 -14.83 3.35
CA LEU A 65 -3.45 -15.46 2.24
C LEU A 65 -3.57 -16.98 2.27
N ALA A 66 -3.50 -17.59 3.45
CA ALA A 66 -3.67 -19.04 3.62
C ALA A 66 -5.10 -19.51 3.29
N GLU A 67 -6.09 -18.63 3.43
CA GLU A 67 -7.50 -18.87 3.11
C GLU A 67 -7.88 -18.49 1.66
N ASP A 68 -6.89 -18.09 0.83
CA ASP A 68 -7.11 -17.56 -0.52
C ASP A 68 -8.14 -16.41 -0.57
N ALA A 69 -8.14 -15.58 0.47
CA ALA A 69 -9.10 -14.48 0.61
C ALA A 69 -9.01 -13.46 -0.54
N TYR A 70 -7.83 -13.29 -1.10
CA TYR A 70 -7.56 -12.26 -2.12
C TYR A 70 -7.73 -12.75 -3.56
N ARG A 71 -7.82 -14.05 -3.81
CA ARG A 71 -8.06 -14.67 -5.14
C ARG A 71 -7.20 -14.08 -6.26
N GLY A 72 -5.94 -13.78 -5.98
CA GLY A 72 -5.03 -13.18 -6.95
C GLY A 72 -5.23 -11.68 -7.23
N ALA A 73 -6.18 -11.00 -6.56
CA ALA A 73 -6.31 -9.55 -6.66
C ALA A 73 -5.08 -8.84 -6.07
N PRO A 74 -4.72 -7.63 -6.56
CA PRO A 74 -3.62 -6.87 -6.02
C PRO A 74 -3.80 -6.63 -4.51
N LEU A 75 -2.77 -6.99 -3.74
CA LEU A 75 -2.73 -6.75 -2.30
C LEU A 75 -1.66 -5.71 -1.99
N HIS A 76 -2.01 -4.70 -1.21
CA HIS A 76 -1.08 -3.69 -0.71
C HIS A 76 -0.86 -3.87 0.80
N PHE A 77 0.35 -3.67 1.26
CA PHE A 77 0.62 -3.52 2.68
C PHE A 77 0.61 -2.02 3.00
N ILE A 78 -0.37 -1.58 3.78
CA ILE A 78 -0.65 -0.17 4.04
C ILE A 78 -0.40 0.23 5.50
N GLY A 79 -0.09 -0.72 6.38
CA GLY A 79 0.19 -0.48 7.79
C GLY A 79 1.68 -0.30 8.08
N HIS A 80 2.01 0.03 9.33
CA HIS A 80 3.41 0.12 9.77
C HIS A 80 4.10 -1.25 9.69
N LEU A 81 5.16 -1.34 8.88
CA LEU A 81 5.92 -2.56 8.66
C LEU A 81 7.14 -2.62 9.59
N GLN A 82 7.11 -3.57 10.52
CA GLN A 82 8.27 -3.85 11.36
C GLN A 82 9.35 -4.60 10.56
N ARG A 83 10.62 -4.23 10.73
CA ARG A 83 11.76 -4.80 10.00
C ARG A 83 11.86 -6.34 10.11
N ASN A 84 11.58 -6.92 11.29
CA ASN A 84 11.60 -8.36 11.50
C ASN A 84 10.46 -9.12 10.77
N LYS A 85 9.47 -8.41 10.24
CA LYS A 85 8.32 -8.97 9.50
C LYS A 85 8.45 -8.85 7.98
N VAL A 86 9.44 -8.11 7.48
CA VAL A 86 9.64 -7.83 6.04
C VAL A 86 9.63 -9.10 5.20
N LYS A 87 10.31 -10.17 5.65
CA LYS A 87 10.35 -11.47 4.95
C LYS A 87 8.98 -12.14 4.75
N GLN A 88 7.96 -11.73 5.52
CA GLN A 88 6.61 -12.26 5.42
C GLN A 88 5.74 -11.45 4.44
N VAL A 89 6.21 -10.28 3.99
CA VAL A 89 5.47 -9.34 3.13
C VAL A 89 6.06 -9.27 1.73
N VAL A 90 7.38 -9.18 1.61
CA VAL A 90 8.07 -9.09 0.30
C VAL A 90 7.73 -10.28 -0.57
N GLY A 91 7.34 -10.02 -1.82
CA GLY A 91 6.92 -11.02 -2.80
C GLY A 91 5.50 -11.56 -2.61
N LYS A 92 4.78 -11.12 -1.58
CA LYS A 92 3.39 -11.50 -1.34
C LYS A 92 2.39 -10.37 -1.58
N VAL A 93 2.87 -9.15 -1.67
CA VAL A 93 2.06 -7.96 -1.95
C VAL A 93 2.55 -7.27 -3.21
N ALA A 94 1.62 -6.64 -3.92
CA ALA A 94 1.94 -5.86 -5.11
C ALA A 94 2.68 -4.56 -4.73
N LEU A 95 2.35 -3.96 -3.59
CA LEU A 95 2.92 -2.68 -3.16
C LEU A 95 3.04 -2.61 -1.64
N ILE A 96 4.18 -2.14 -1.13
CA ILE A 96 4.36 -1.75 0.27
C ILE A 96 4.32 -0.22 0.33
N GLN A 97 3.33 0.35 1.05
CA GLN A 97 3.09 1.80 1.05
C GLN A 97 3.78 2.55 2.20
N SER A 98 4.40 1.84 3.14
CA SER A 98 4.82 2.38 4.44
C SER A 98 6.33 2.24 4.70
N ILE A 99 7.16 2.55 3.70
CA ILE A 99 8.62 2.55 3.90
C ILE A 99 9.05 3.89 4.51
N GLY A 100 9.14 3.91 5.84
CA GLY A 100 9.40 5.13 6.62
C GLY A 100 10.82 5.28 7.14
N SER A 101 11.77 4.39 6.80
CA SER A 101 13.17 4.55 7.20
C SER A 101 14.16 3.89 6.23
N PRO A 102 15.43 4.34 6.22
CA PRO A 102 16.49 3.71 5.42
C PRO A 102 16.75 2.25 5.81
N GLU A 103 16.66 1.91 7.08
CA GLU A 103 16.88 0.55 7.59
C GLU A 103 15.79 -0.40 7.12
N LEU A 104 14.53 0.06 7.09
CA LEU A 104 13.41 -0.72 6.57
C LEU A 104 13.57 -0.94 5.07
N LEU A 105 13.93 0.12 4.32
CA LEU A 105 14.19 0.04 2.89
C LEU A 105 15.30 -0.98 2.58
N ALA A 106 16.42 -0.92 3.31
CA ALA A 106 17.53 -1.85 3.13
C ALA A 106 17.12 -3.31 3.39
N GLU A 107 16.26 -3.56 4.37
CA GLU A 107 15.77 -4.92 4.64
C GLU A 107 14.81 -5.39 3.54
N VAL A 108 13.94 -4.53 3.01
CA VAL A 108 13.06 -4.87 1.87
C VAL A 108 13.90 -5.20 0.63
N ASP A 109 14.90 -4.41 0.31
CA ASP A 109 15.82 -4.63 -0.82
C ASP A 109 16.55 -5.97 -0.68
N LYS A 110 17.10 -6.25 0.49
CA LYS A 110 17.77 -7.53 0.80
C LYS A 110 16.84 -8.73 0.63
N GLN A 111 15.57 -8.63 1.04
CA GLN A 111 14.64 -9.75 0.89
C GLN A 111 14.18 -9.89 -0.57
N ALA A 112 13.98 -8.81 -1.31
CA ALA A 112 13.68 -8.82 -2.73
C ALA A 112 14.82 -9.43 -3.55
N GLU A 113 16.08 -9.08 -3.22
CA GLU A 113 17.27 -9.67 -3.85
C GLU A 113 17.37 -11.19 -3.61
N LYS A 114 17.13 -11.65 -2.39
CA LYS A 114 17.11 -13.09 -2.06
C LYS A 114 16.07 -13.87 -2.87
N LEU A 115 14.94 -13.25 -3.15
CA LEU A 115 13.85 -13.85 -3.94
C LEU A 115 14.04 -13.66 -5.44
N GLY A 116 15.02 -12.88 -5.89
CA GLY A 116 15.26 -12.57 -7.29
C GLY A 116 14.13 -11.74 -7.94
N ILE A 117 13.39 -10.95 -7.13
CA ILE A 117 12.22 -10.16 -7.57
C ILE A 117 12.47 -8.67 -7.42
N VAL A 118 11.58 -7.88 -8.04
CA VAL A 118 11.44 -6.44 -7.80
C VAL A 118 10.18 -6.23 -6.97
N GLN A 119 10.31 -5.55 -5.82
CA GLN A 119 9.19 -5.20 -4.95
C GLN A 119 8.87 -3.71 -5.12
N ASP A 120 7.62 -3.41 -5.51
CA ASP A 120 7.15 -2.03 -5.56
C ASP A 120 6.92 -1.47 -4.16
N ILE A 121 7.34 -0.22 -3.96
CA ILE A 121 7.27 0.47 -2.67
C ILE A 121 6.86 1.94 -2.82
N LEU A 122 6.27 2.51 -1.77
CA LEU A 122 6.16 3.94 -1.56
C LEU A 122 6.98 4.35 -0.33
N LEU A 123 7.68 5.47 -0.44
CA LEU A 123 8.34 6.09 0.70
C LEU A 123 7.33 6.92 1.48
N GLU A 124 7.25 6.68 2.78
CA GLU A 124 6.44 7.47 3.70
C GLU A 124 7.23 8.71 4.12
N VAL A 125 6.65 9.91 3.93
CA VAL A 125 7.26 11.18 4.32
C VAL A 125 6.44 11.83 5.42
N ASN A 126 7.08 12.16 6.54
CA ASN A 126 6.47 12.84 7.67
C ASN A 126 6.46 14.36 7.42
N ILE A 127 5.45 14.84 6.71
CA ILE A 127 5.31 16.27 6.35
C ILE A 127 5.01 17.12 7.59
N GLY A 128 4.25 16.58 8.55
CA GLY A 128 3.85 17.30 9.76
C GLY A 128 4.96 17.46 10.79
N GLY A 129 6.12 16.78 10.63
CA GLY A 129 7.24 16.86 11.56
C GLY A 129 6.93 16.33 12.97
N GLU A 130 5.89 15.52 13.12
CA GLU A 130 5.50 14.96 14.41
C GLU A 130 6.52 13.89 14.83
N ALA A 131 7.24 14.12 15.93
CA ALA A 131 8.29 13.23 16.43
C ALA A 131 7.80 11.80 16.78
N ALA A 132 6.50 11.62 17.02
CA ALA A 132 5.90 10.32 17.33
C ALA A 132 5.53 9.50 16.08
N LYS A 133 5.59 10.08 14.89
CA LYS A 133 5.22 9.41 13.62
C LYS A 133 6.45 8.96 12.85
N SER A 134 6.33 7.79 12.19
CA SER A 134 7.32 7.30 11.22
C SER A 134 7.32 8.16 9.95
N GLY A 135 8.33 7.97 9.12
CA GLY A 135 8.46 8.63 7.84
C GLY A 135 9.77 9.41 7.72
N PHE A 136 10.23 9.56 6.49
CA PHE A 136 11.39 10.40 6.18
C PHE A 136 11.08 11.87 6.44
N ALA A 137 12.07 12.63 6.90
CA ALA A 137 11.92 14.08 6.96
C ALA A 137 11.77 14.67 5.54
N PRO A 138 10.99 15.75 5.37
CA PRO A 138 10.80 16.36 4.05
C PRO A 138 12.09 16.82 3.35
N GLN A 139 13.14 17.09 4.13
CA GLN A 139 14.47 17.50 3.65
C GLN A 139 15.39 16.31 3.32
N GLU A 140 15.05 15.11 3.75
CA GLU A 140 15.79 13.91 3.37
C GLU A 140 15.47 13.61 1.91
N ASP A 141 16.43 13.93 1.05
CA ASP A 141 16.32 13.78 -0.39
C ASP A 141 15.97 12.31 -0.72
N ALA A 142 14.76 12.09 -1.20
CA ALA A 142 14.32 10.78 -1.64
C ALA A 142 15.27 10.19 -2.71
N ASP A 143 16.07 11.02 -3.36
CA ASP A 143 17.12 10.63 -4.29
C ASP A 143 18.35 10.01 -3.62
N HIS A 144 18.67 10.39 -2.37
CA HIS A 144 19.74 9.76 -1.60
C HIS A 144 19.38 8.33 -1.15
N VAL A 145 18.12 8.06 -0.90
CA VAL A 145 17.62 6.76 -0.47
C VAL A 145 17.64 5.73 -1.61
N GLY A 146 17.68 6.17 -2.85
CA GLY A 146 17.51 5.32 -4.01
C GLY A 146 18.74 4.96 -4.82
N SER A 147 19.95 5.29 -4.38
CA SER A 147 21.16 5.00 -5.15
C SER A 147 21.77 3.61 -4.87
N ARG A 148 21.23 2.81 -3.96
CA ARG A 148 21.88 1.59 -3.47
C ARG A 148 21.13 0.28 -3.64
N GLY A 149 20.00 0.22 -4.32
CA GLY A 149 19.27 -1.03 -4.40
C GLY A 149 18.59 -1.33 -5.74
N LYS A 150 18.38 -2.61 -6.03
CA LYS A 150 17.63 -3.12 -7.20
C LYS A 150 16.11 -2.97 -7.06
N THR A 151 15.62 -2.34 -6.01
CA THR A 151 14.24 -1.93 -5.91
C THR A 151 13.96 -0.94 -7.02
N ARG A 152 13.19 -1.35 -8.03
CA ARG A 152 12.71 -0.43 -9.04
C ARG A 152 11.80 0.56 -8.33
N ARG A 153 12.33 1.77 -8.12
CA ARG A 153 11.48 2.90 -7.87
C ARG A 153 10.48 2.95 -9.00
N HIS A 154 9.21 2.78 -8.69
CA HIS A 154 8.21 3.25 -9.61
C HIS A 154 8.42 4.75 -9.74
N ARG A 155 9.05 5.18 -10.84
CA ARG A 155 9.17 6.59 -11.26
C ARG A 155 7.78 7.12 -11.67
N ARG A 156 6.76 6.84 -10.90
CA ARG A 156 5.50 7.54 -10.93
C ARG A 156 5.24 8.15 -9.58
N ARG A 157 5.94 9.28 -9.42
CA ARG A 157 5.55 10.49 -8.69
C ARG A 157 4.57 10.29 -7.54
N LYS A 158 5.07 10.70 -6.37
CA LYS A 158 4.32 11.32 -5.29
C LYS A 158 3.46 10.37 -4.49
N TRP A 159 3.89 10.12 -3.27
CA TRP A 159 2.83 10.21 -2.28
C TRP A 159 3.47 10.46 -0.93
N ALA A 160 3.29 11.68 -0.49
CA ALA A 160 3.33 11.99 0.90
C ALA A 160 2.06 11.40 1.51
N MET A 161 2.15 10.39 2.34
CA MET A 161 1.07 10.09 3.26
C MET A 161 1.16 11.09 4.40
N CYS A 162 0.24 12.06 4.41
CA CYS A 162 -0.05 12.81 5.60
C CYS A 162 -0.78 11.85 6.54
N GLY A 163 -0.20 11.47 7.66
CA GLY A 163 -0.95 10.85 8.73
C GLY A 163 -1.94 11.88 9.26
N CYS A 164 -3.19 11.83 8.82
CA CYS A 164 -4.27 12.52 9.51
C CYS A 164 -4.38 11.85 10.88
N GLY A 165 -4.10 12.60 11.95
CA GLY A 165 -4.46 12.19 13.30
C GLY A 165 -5.97 12.00 13.39
N ASP A 166 -6.36 11.09 14.26
CA ASP A 166 -7.73 10.88 14.71
C ASP A 166 -8.32 12.18 15.30
#